data_34cbaea346aac387ce26f68f33d5c771
#
_entry.id   34cbaea346aac387ce26f68f33d5c771
#
_cell.length_a   1.000
_cell.length_b   1.000
_cell.length_c   1.000
_cell.angle_alpha   90.00
_cell.angle_beta   90.00
_cell.angle_gamma   90.00
#
_symmetry.space_group_name_H-M   'P 1'
#
loop_
_entity.id
_entity.type
_entity.pdbx_description
1 polymer ?
#
loop_
_entity_poly.entity_id
_entity_poly.type
_entity_poly.pdbx_seq_one_letter_code
_entity_poly.pdbx_strand_id
1 'polypeptide(L)'
;HGDSQPVQVFCPDCGFANIFWGKCTESGEIIEHYGRRCQGWFEDDQGARAQCDYRFRFKSCPHCGAENDIAARRCHQCQEVLVDPDDMLKAALKLKDALVLRCGGMSLEAGQDAKGEWLKITYYDEEGTNTSERFRLTTAAQRMAFEQIFLRPHQRAPGIALKWQTAADIIAQQALLRYPDFVVARRRGQWWQIREKVFDYQGRFRRADSLA
;
A
#
# COMPACT_ATOMS: atom_id res chain seq x y z
N HIS A 1 -5.78 -4.94 24.91
CA HIS A 1 -5.54 -4.55 23.51
C HIS A 1 -4.57 -5.54 22.91
N GLY A 2 -5.11 -6.55 22.19
CA GLY A 2 -4.33 -7.61 21.60
C GLY A 2 -3.40 -7.11 20.48
N ASP A 3 -2.32 -7.83 20.28
CA ASP A 3 -1.44 -7.62 19.14
C ASP A 3 -2.19 -7.86 17.83
N SER A 4 -1.72 -7.25 16.75
CA SER A 4 -2.27 -7.49 15.42
C SER A 4 -2.02 -8.95 15.00
N GLN A 5 -3.02 -9.57 14.43
CA GLN A 5 -3.02 -10.97 13.98
C GLN A 5 -3.76 -11.10 12.66
N PRO A 6 -3.57 -12.20 11.92
CA PRO A 6 -4.39 -12.47 10.75
C PRO A 6 -5.86 -12.66 11.13
N VAL A 7 -6.74 -11.97 10.43
CA VAL A 7 -8.20 -12.06 10.59
C VAL A 7 -8.84 -12.40 9.26
N GLN A 8 -9.88 -13.22 9.30
CA GLN A 8 -10.63 -13.61 8.12
C GLN A 8 -11.79 -12.65 7.89
N VAL A 9 -11.83 -12.05 6.71
CA VAL A 9 -12.83 -11.06 6.31
C VAL A 9 -13.48 -11.50 5.00
N PHE A 10 -14.77 -11.79 5.04
CA PHE A 10 -15.51 -12.17 3.83
C PHE A 10 -15.83 -10.94 2.99
N CYS A 11 -15.58 -11.04 1.69
CA CYS A 11 -15.97 -10.00 0.76
C CYS A 11 -17.50 -10.03 0.59
N PRO A 12 -18.21 -8.91 0.81
CA PRO A 12 -19.66 -8.87 0.61
C PRO A 12 -20.07 -8.93 -0.86
N ASP A 13 -19.12 -8.69 -1.78
CA ASP A 13 -19.40 -8.71 -3.21
C ASP A 13 -19.18 -10.10 -3.82
N CYS A 14 -18.01 -10.70 -3.65
CA CYS A 14 -17.66 -11.99 -4.24
C CYS A 14 -17.64 -13.18 -3.26
N GLY A 15 -17.81 -12.94 -1.97
CA GLY A 15 -17.81 -13.98 -0.93
C GLY A 15 -16.43 -14.54 -0.58
N PHE A 16 -15.36 -14.03 -1.19
CA PHE A 16 -14.02 -14.53 -0.92
C PHE A 16 -13.60 -14.29 0.54
N ALA A 17 -13.01 -15.31 1.16
CA ALA A 17 -12.47 -15.22 2.51
C ALA A 17 -11.08 -14.57 2.51
N ASN A 18 -11.04 -13.27 2.70
CA ASN A 18 -9.80 -12.51 2.78
C ASN A 18 -9.07 -12.75 4.09
N ILE A 19 -7.75 -12.79 4.05
CA ILE A 19 -6.93 -12.79 5.24
C ILE A 19 -6.19 -11.47 5.31
N PHE A 20 -6.57 -10.65 6.28
CA PHE A 20 -5.96 -9.35 6.54
C PHE A 20 -5.32 -9.33 7.93
N TRP A 21 -4.38 -8.46 8.13
CA TRP A 21 -3.94 -8.12 9.48
C TRP A 21 -5.04 -7.32 10.18
N GLY A 22 -5.25 -7.59 11.45
CA GLY A 22 -6.28 -6.92 12.23
C GLY A 22 -6.24 -7.30 13.69
N LYS A 23 -7.29 -6.97 14.40
CA LYS A 23 -7.45 -7.26 15.84
C LYS A 23 -8.82 -7.88 16.07
N CYS A 24 -8.83 -8.87 16.96
CA CYS A 24 -10.05 -9.51 17.43
C CYS A 24 -10.21 -9.33 18.95
N THR A 25 -11.45 -9.50 19.41
CA THR A 25 -11.74 -9.74 20.82
C THR A 25 -11.28 -11.15 21.21
N GLU A 26 -11.25 -11.44 22.51
CA GLU A 26 -10.97 -12.80 23.00
C GLU A 26 -12.00 -13.83 22.51
N SER A 27 -13.21 -13.39 22.16
CA SER A 27 -14.25 -14.22 21.57
C SER A 27 -14.10 -14.44 20.06
N GLY A 28 -13.08 -13.85 19.42
CA GLY A 28 -12.83 -13.97 18.00
C GLY A 28 -13.58 -12.97 17.12
N GLU A 29 -14.27 -12.00 17.70
CA GLU A 29 -14.96 -10.94 16.95
C GLU A 29 -13.97 -9.90 16.45
N ILE A 30 -14.03 -9.59 15.15
CA ILE A 30 -13.12 -8.63 14.52
C ILE A 30 -13.44 -7.21 14.96
N ILE A 31 -12.46 -6.55 15.58
CA ILE A 31 -12.56 -5.14 15.99
C ILE A 31 -12.02 -4.21 14.90
N GLU A 32 -10.91 -4.60 14.28
CA GLU A 32 -10.20 -3.83 13.26
C GLU A 32 -9.61 -4.75 12.20
N HIS A 33 -9.49 -4.29 10.98
CA HIS A 33 -8.65 -4.91 9.97
C HIS A 33 -8.04 -3.85 9.04
N TYR A 34 -6.93 -4.20 8.39
CA TYR A 34 -6.14 -3.28 7.57
C TYR A 34 -6.21 -3.63 6.08
N GLY A 35 -7.16 -4.47 5.71
CA GLY A 35 -7.42 -4.80 4.32
C GLY A 35 -8.00 -3.63 3.54
N ARG A 36 -7.64 -3.54 2.29
CA ARG A 36 -8.06 -2.46 1.39
C ARG A 36 -8.91 -2.98 0.26
N ARG A 37 -8.37 -3.86 -0.53
CA ARG A 37 -9.04 -4.47 -1.68
C ARG A 37 -9.24 -5.95 -1.43
N CYS A 38 -10.35 -6.49 -1.90
CA CYS A 38 -10.58 -7.93 -1.90
C CYS A 38 -9.45 -8.66 -2.64
N GLN A 39 -8.97 -9.74 -2.04
CA GLN A 39 -7.92 -10.59 -2.59
C GLN A 39 -8.45 -11.68 -3.52
N GLY A 40 -9.78 -11.75 -3.69
CA GLY A 40 -10.43 -12.73 -4.53
C GLY A 40 -10.14 -12.52 -6.01
N TRP A 41 -10.01 -13.62 -6.75
CA TRP A 41 -9.83 -13.65 -8.19
C TRP A 41 -10.94 -14.46 -8.82
N PHE A 42 -11.39 -14.08 -10.00
CA PHE A 42 -12.35 -14.83 -10.81
C PHE A 42 -11.88 -14.85 -12.27
N GLU A 43 -12.37 -15.81 -13.00
CA GLU A 43 -12.19 -15.88 -14.44
C GLU A 43 -13.47 -15.37 -15.11
N ASP A 44 -13.32 -14.50 -16.09
CA ASP A 44 -14.44 -14.05 -16.91
C ASP A 44 -14.81 -15.10 -17.97
N ASP A 45 -15.89 -14.86 -18.71
CA ASP A 45 -16.39 -15.75 -19.74
C ASP A 45 -15.39 -16.02 -20.89
N GLN A 46 -14.31 -15.25 -20.95
CA GLN A 46 -13.23 -15.38 -21.93
C GLN A 46 -11.98 -16.05 -21.34
N GLY A 47 -12.03 -16.48 -20.09
CA GLY A 47 -10.90 -17.09 -19.38
C GLY A 47 -9.84 -16.10 -18.90
N ALA A 48 -10.12 -14.79 -18.94
CA ALA A 48 -9.21 -13.80 -18.39
C ALA A 48 -9.40 -13.72 -16.87
N ARG A 49 -8.29 -13.70 -16.14
CA ARG A 49 -8.32 -13.56 -14.68
C ARG A 49 -8.40 -12.11 -14.27
N ALA A 50 -9.37 -11.81 -13.43
CA ALA A 50 -9.55 -10.49 -12.83
C ALA A 50 -9.63 -10.59 -11.31
N GLN A 51 -9.03 -9.62 -10.62
CA GLN A 51 -9.18 -9.50 -9.18
C GLN A 51 -10.49 -8.78 -8.87
N CYS A 52 -11.20 -9.24 -7.84
CA CYS A 52 -12.37 -8.55 -7.32
C CYS A 52 -12.00 -7.09 -7.01
N ASP A 53 -12.84 -6.17 -7.44
CA ASP A 53 -12.61 -4.74 -7.29
C ASP A 53 -13.24 -4.16 -6.02
N TYR A 54 -13.87 -5.00 -5.20
CA TYR A 54 -14.44 -4.56 -3.94
C TYR A 54 -13.36 -3.94 -3.04
N ARG A 55 -13.70 -2.75 -2.50
CA ARG A 55 -12.83 -2.01 -1.61
C ARG A 55 -13.47 -1.82 -0.26
N PHE A 56 -12.74 -2.21 0.76
CA PHE A 56 -13.16 -1.96 2.13
C PHE A 56 -12.99 -0.48 2.45
N ARG A 57 -14.02 0.11 3.05
CA ARG A 57 -14.10 1.53 3.38
C ARG A 57 -13.91 1.72 4.88
N PHE A 58 -13.15 2.71 5.26
CA PHE A 58 -12.65 2.84 6.62
C PHE A 58 -13.12 4.08 7.36
N LYS A 59 -13.51 5.15 6.64
CA LYS A 59 -14.02 6.35 7.29
C LYS A 59 -15.27 6.87 6.60
N SER A 60 -16.23 7.30 7.43
CA SER A 60 -17.43 7.94 6.93
C SER A 60 -17.23 9.44 6.76
N CYS A 61 -17.77 9.98 5.70
CA CYS A 61 -17.82 11.42 5.51
C CYS A 61 -18.75 12.05 6.56
N PRO A 62 -18.29 13.02 7.35
CA PRO A 62 -19.13 13.69 8.35
C PRO A 62 -20.26 14.50 7.74
N HIS A 63 -20.14 14.84 6.46
CA HIS A 63 -21.12 15.67 5.76
C HIS A 63 -22.26 14.85 5.11
N CYS A 64 -21.94 13.80 4.36
CA CYS A 64 -22.93 13.01 3.62
C CYS A 64 -23.05 11.54 4.06
N GLY A 65 -22.22 11.08 4.99
CA GLY A 65 -22.21 9.70 5.48
C GLY A 65 -21.57 8.68 4.55
N ALA A 66 -21.13 9.06 3.34
CA ALA A 66 -20.51 8.14 2.41
C ALA A 66 -19.19 7.56 2.98
N GLU A 67 -18.96 6.29 2.73
CA GLU A 67 -17.75 5.60 3.19
C GLU A 67 -16.60 5.79 2.23
N ASN A 68 -15.48 6.21 2.75
CA ASN A 68 -14.30 6.56 1.99
C ASN A 68 -13.07 5.77 2.45
N ASP A 69 -12.07 5.76 1.60
CA ASP A 69 -10.74 5.29 1.93
C ASP A 69 -10.14 6.11 3.09
N ILE A 70 -9.36 5.44 3.94
CA ILE A 70 -8.73 6.10 5.09
C ILE A 70 -7.79 7.25 4.66
N ALA A 71 -7.15 7.13 3.52
CA ALA A 71 -6.25 8.16 2.98
C ALA A 71 -6.97 9.17 2.08
N ALA A 72 -8.29 9.04 1.87
CA ALA A 72 -9.03 9.97 1.04
C ALA A 72 -9.00 11.38 1.64
N ARG A 73 -8.59 12.35 0.85
CA ARG A 73 -8.56 13.77 1.23
C ARG A 73 -9.90 14.46 1.00
N ARG A 74 -10.66 13.93 0.06
CA ARG A 74 -12.00 14.40 -0.27
C ARG A 74 -12.97 13.23 -0.34
N CYS A 75 -14.19 13.49 0.05
CA CYS A 75 -15.26 12.52 -0.11
C CYS A 75 -15.52 12.25 -1.60
N HIS A 76 -15.58 10.97 -1.97
CA HIS A 76 -15.86 10.61 -3.38
C HIS A 76 -17.28 11.02 -3.82
N GLN A 77 -18.21 11.16 -2.88
CA GLN A 77 -19.60 11.49 -3.17
C GLN A 77 -19.88 12.99 -3.15
N CYS A 78 -19.57 13.68 -2.07
CA CYS A 78 -19.90 15.11 -1.91
C CYS A 78 -18.72 16.06 -2.11
N GLN A 79 -17.52 15.54 -2.33
CA GLN A 79 -16.27 16.30 -2.55
C GLN A 79 -15.81 17.16 -1.34
N GLU A 80 -16.48 17.04 -0.19
CA GLU A 80 -16.03 17.68 1.05
C GLU A 80 -14.66 17.16 1.51
N VAL A 81 -13.92 18.02 2.15
CA VAL A 81 -12.60 17.67 2.70
C VAL A 81 -12.76 16.73 3.89
N LEU A 82 -12.05 15.63 3.85
CA LEU A 82 -12.04 14.62 4.90
C LEU A 82 -10.84 14.79 5.82
N VAL A 83 -11.05 14.50 7.10
CA VAL A 83 -9.98 14.46 8.11
C VAL A 83 -9.56 13.03 8.33
N ASP A 84 -8.26 12.78 8.27
CA ASP A 84 -7.68 11.47 8.56
C ASP A 84 -7.76 11.19 10.07
N PRO A 85 -8.25 10.02 10.50
CA PRO A 85 -8.32 9.66 11.92
C PRO A 85 -6.97 9.27 12.52
N ASP A 86 -5.96 8.98 11.71
CA ASP A 86 -4.63 8.61 12.18
C ASP A 86 -3.75 9.84 12.39
N ASP A 87 -3.11 9.94 13.56
CA ASP A 87 -2.35 11.14 13.92
C ASP A 87 -1.08 11.34 13.07
N MET A 88 -0.44 10.26 12.65
CA MET A 88 0.73 10.34 11.78
C MET A 88 0.35 10.82 10.38
N LEU A 89 -0.72 10.24 9.82
CA LEU A 89 -1.25 10.66 8.54
C LEU A 89 -1.86 12.07 8.60
N LYS A 90 -2.53 12.41 9.70
CA LYS A 90 -3.00 13.79 9.95
C LYS A 90 -1.88 14.80 9.92
N ALA A 91 -0.78 14.50 10.58
CA ALA A 91 0.39 15.38 10.60
C ALA A 91 0.95 15.59 9.20
N ALA A 92 1.05 14.50 8.40
CA ALA A 92 1.51 14.57 7.02
C ALA A 92 0.54 15.34 6.11
N LEU A 93 -0.77 15.13 6.26
CA LEU A 93 -1.80 15.80 5.47
C LEU A 93 -1.90 17.31 5.72
N LYS A 94 -1.53 17.76 6.92
CA LYS A 94 -1.49 19.21 7.26
C LYS A 94 -0.34 19.94 6.59
N LEU A 95 0.71 19.24 6.17
CA LEU A 95 1.84 19.87 5.49
C LEU A 95 1.46 20.19 4.05
N LYS A 96 1.56 21.47 3.67
CA LYS A 96 1.22 21.93 2.31
C LYS A 96 2.07 21.28 1.22
N ASP A 97 3.26 20.86 1.58
CA ASP A 97 4.27 20.27 0.69
C ASP A 97 4.40 18.75 0.84
N ALA A 98 3.42 18.11 1.46
CA ALA A 98 3.41 16.66 1.63
C ALA A 98 2.41 15.99 0.69
N LEU A 99 2.80 14.85 0.16
CA LEU A 99 1.96 13.91 -0.54
C LEU A 99 1.86 12.65 0.32
N VAL A 100 0.65 12.31 0.72
CA VAL A 100 0.34 11.02 1.36
C VAL A 100 -0.40 10.18 0.34
N LEU A 101 0.22 9.11 -0.09
CA LEU A 101 -0.30 8.21 -1.12
C LEU A 101 -0.68 6.88 -0.47
N ARG A 102 -1.94 6.51 -0.55
CA ARG A 102 -2.36 5.14 -0.23
C ARG A 102 -1.99 4.24 -1.40
N CYS A 103 -1.03 3.36 -1.15
CA CYS A 103 -0.49 2.53 -2.20
C CYS A 103 -1.48 1.44 -2.63
N GLY A 104 -1.86 1.45 -3.89
CA GLY A 104 -2.67 0.42 -4.53
C GLY A 104 -1.84 -0.53 -5.38
N GLY A 105 -0.59 -0.18 -5.64
CA GLY A 105 0.32 -1.00 -6.41
C GLY A 105 1.72 -0.39 -6.53
N MET A 106 2.60 -1.16 -7.10
CA MET A 106 4.01 -0.84 -7.28
C MET A 106 4.49 -1.42 -8.61
N SER A 107 5.21 -0.65 -9.38
CA SER A 107 5.87 -1.12 -10.60
C SER A 107 7.38 -0.91 -10.53
N LEU A 108 8.11 -1.84 -11.12
CA LEU A 108 9.57 -1.81 -11.21
C LEU A 108 9.99 -1.67 -12.67
N GLU A 109 10.90 -0.75 -12.90
CA GLU A 109 11.49 -0.50 -14.22
C GLU A 109 13.01 -0.44 -14.10
N ALA A 110 13.71 -1.18 -14.95
CA ALA A 110 15.16 -1.20 -15.00
C ALA A 110 15.67 -0.46 -16.22
N GLY A 111 16.84 0.15 -16.10
CA GLY A 111 17.53 0.78 -17.20
C GLY A 111 19.01 0.93 -16.95
N GLN A 112 19.69 1.47 -17.93
CA GLN A 112 21.11 1.76 -17.89
C GLN A 112 21.39 3.07 -18.60
N ASP A 113 22.27 3.88 -18.01
CA ASP A 113 22.76 5.11 -18.59
C ASP A 113 24.29 5.21 -18.43
N ALA A 114 24.85 6.37 -18.73
CA ALA A 114 26.30 6.60 -18.63
C ALA A 114 26.86 6.41 -17.19
N LYS A 115 26.01 6.50 -16.18
CA LYS A 115 26.38 6.30 -14.77
C LYS A 115 26.13 4.86 -14.27
N GLY A 116 25.69 3.97 -15.16
CA GLY A 116 25.45 2.56 -14.85
C GLY A 116 23.99 2.16 -14.76
N GLU A 117 23.78 0.99 -14.20
CA GLU A 117 22.47 0.38 -14.02
C GLU A 117 21.63 1.08 -12.96
N TRP A 118 20.33 1.17 -13.20
CA TRP A 118 19.39 1.72 -12.23
C TRP A 118 18.10 0.90 -12.21
N LEU A 119 17.42 0.96 -11.07
CA LEU A 119 16.08 0.45 -10.85
C LEU A 119 15.19 1.59 -10.36
N LYS A 120 14.07 1.79 -11.02
CA LYS A 120 13.04 2.75 -10.62
C LYS A 120 11.83 2.01 -10.08
N ILE A 121 11.38 2.43 -8.94
CA ILE A 121 10.16 1.91 -8.31
C ILE A 121 9.12 3.02 -8.31
N THR A 122 7.96 2.75 -8.88
CA THR A 122 6.83 3.68 -8.88
C THR A 122 5.72 3.11 -8.02
N TYR A 123 5.29 3.90 -7.05
CA TYR A 123 4.14 3.61 -6.19
C TYR A 123 2.96 4.42 -6.69
N TYR A 124 1.80 3.80 -6.78
CA TYR A 124 0.59 4.46 -7.28
C TYR A 124 -0.63 4.07 -6.44
N ASP A 125 -1.54 5.01 -6.35
CA ASP A 125 -2.86 4.77 -5.80
C ASP A 125 -3.81 4.25 -6.90
N GLU A 126 -5.05 4.08 -6.54
CA GLU A 126 -6.07 3.55 -7.44
C GLU A 126 -6.55 4.55 -8.50
N GLU A 127 -6.27 5.82 -8.29
CA GLU A 127 -6.65 6.91 -9.20
C GLU A 127 -5.51 7.31 -10.15
N GLY A 128 -4.36 6.66 -10.02
CA GLY A 128 -3.19 6.93 -10.86
C GLY A 128 -2.22 7.98 -10.33
N THR A 129 -2.51 8.58 -9.17
CA THR A 129 -1.52 9.43 -8.49
C THR A 129 -0.32 8.57 -8.12
N ASN A 130 0.87 9.04 -8.41
CA ASN A 130 2.07 8.26 -8.21
C ASN A 130 3.25 9.10 -7.72
N THR A 131 4.22 8.39 -7.15
CA THR A 131 5.54 8.89 -6.81
C THR A 131 6.55 7.78 -6.98
N SER A 132 7.78 8.12 -7.23
CA SER A 132 8.80 7.11 -7.50
C SER A 132 10.11 7.39 -6.77
N GLU A 133 10.88 6.33 -6.60
CA GLU A 133 12.27 6.37 -6.17
C GLU A 133 13.14 5.61 -7.16
N ARG A 134 14.39 6.02 -7.26
CA ARG A 134 15.36 5.39 -8.15
C ARG A 134 16.62 5.03 -7.38
N PHE A 135 17.11 3.83 -7.62
CA PHE A 135 18.35 3.33 -7.04
C PHE A 135 19.37 3.05 -8.14
N ARG A 136 20.59 3.48 -7.92
CA ARG A 136 21.75 3.03 -8.69
C ARG A 136 22.26 1.73 -8.13
N LEU A 137 22.68 0.81 -8.99
CA LEU A 137 23.10 -0.54 -8.60
C LEU A 137 24.53 -0.87 -9.05
N THR A 138 25.34 0.15 -9.28
CA THR A 138 26.68 0.00 -9.89
C THR A 138 27.74 -0.29 -8.84
N THR A 139 27.79 0.46 -7.73
CA THR A 139 28.81 0.29 -6.70
C THR A 139 28.35 -0.60 -5.56
N ALA A 140 29.28 -1.19 -4.82
CA ALA A 140 28.95 -2.00 -3.65
C ALA A 140 28.17 -1.20 -2.59
N ALA A 141 28.50 0.07 -2.37
CA ALA A 141 27.80 0.94 -1.45
C ALA A 141 26.35 1.21 -1.90
N GLN A 142 26.15 1.45 -3.20
CA GLN A 142 24.79 1.63 -3.78
C GLN A 142 23.94 0.36 -3.65
N ARG A 143 24.54 -0.79 -3.92
CA ARG A 143 23.86 -2.10 -3.78
C ARG A 143 23.47 -2.39 -2.34
N MET A 144 24.36 -2.09 -1.39
CA MET A 144 24.09 -2.25 0.04
C MET A 144 22.96 -1.31 0.50
N ALA A 145 22.99 -0.04 0.08
CA ALA A 145 21.94 0.93 0.38
C ALA A 145 20.59 0.48 -0.19
N PHE A 146 20.57 -0.03 -1.40
CA PHE A 146 19.36 -0.57 -2.03
C PHE A 146 18.78 -1.77 -1.25
N GLU A 147 19.62 -2.68 -0.81
CA GLU A 147 19.16 -3.81 0.01
C GLU A 147 18.57 -3.36 1.34
N GLN A 148 19.17 -2.39 2.00
CA GLN A 148 18.68 -1.89 3.29
C GLN A 148 17.42 -1.04 3.15
N ILE A 149 17.37 -0.16 2.17
CA ILE A 149 16.28 0.82 2.01
C ILE A 149 15.08 0.20 1.29
N PHE A 150 15.32 -0.68 0.33
CA PHE A 150 14.26 -1.23 -0.50
C PHE A 150 14.01 -2.73 -0.26
N LEU A 151 14.99 -3.59 -0.49
CA LEU A 151 14.73 -5.03 -0.49
C LEU A 151 14.21 -5.54 0.85
N ARG A 152 14.86 -5.21 1.95
CA ARG A 152 14.45 -5.70 3.28
C ARG A 152 13.05 -5.29 3.68
N PRO A 153 12.66 -3.99 3.60
CA PRO A 153 11.31 -3.58 3.95
C PRO A 153 10.23 -4.16 3.03
N HIS A 154 10.55 -4.38 1.78
CA HIS A 154 9.59 -4.82 0.76
C HIS A 154 9.49 -6.35 0.62
N GLN A 155 10.23 -7.13 1.35
CA GLN A 155 10.09 -8.59 1.33
C GLN A 155 8.75 -9.01 1.92
N ARG A 156 8.05 -9.91 1.21
CA ARG A 156 6.79 -10.46 1.71
C ARG A 156 6.98 -11.36 2.92
N ALA A 157 8.05 -12.15 2.92
CA ALA A 157 8.34 -13.09 3.99
C ALA A 157 9.75 -12.86 4.55
N PRO A 158 9.89 -12.67 5.87
CA PRO A 158 11.20 -12.61 6.50
C PRO A 158 11.96 -13.90 6.26
N GLY A 159 13.24 -13.81 5.93
CA GLY A 159 14.12 -14.96 5.75
C GLY A 159 14.18 -15.52 4.32
N ILE A 160 13.35 -15.06 3.39
CA ILE A 160 13.50 -15.37 1.97
C ILE A 160 14.28 -14.23 1.32
N ALA A 161 15.60 -14.35 1.29
CA ALA A 161 16.44 -13.37 0.62
C ALA A 161 16.33 -13.51 -0.90
N LEU A 162 16.09 -12.40 -1.59
CA LEU A 162 16.22 -12.37 -3.04
C LEU A 162 17.68 -12.55 -3.44
N LYS A 163 17.93 -13.46 -4.38
CA LYS A 163 19.24 -13.62 -5.00
C LYS A 163 19.27 -12.78 -6.26
N TRP A 164 20.10 -11.77 -6.30
CA TRP A 164 20.16 -10.85 -7.42
C TRP A 164 21.58 -10.36 -7.71
N GLN A 165 21.85 -10.12 -8.96
CA GLN A 165 23.08 -9.47 -9.44
C GLN A 165 22.75 -8.23 -10.29
N THR A 166 21.62 -8.26 -10.98
CA THR A 166 21.16 -7.19 -11.87
C THR A 166 19.75 -6.71 -11.47
N ALA A 167 19.34 -5.54 -11.95
CA ALA A 167 17.98 -5.05 -11.78
C ALA A 167 16.94 -6.01 -12.40
N ALA A 168 17.29 -6.66 -13.50
CA ALA A 168 16.42 -7.65 -14.15
C ALA A 168 16.12 -8.85 -13.24
N ASP A 169 17.09 -9.28 -12.45
CA ASP A 169 16.89 -10.36 -11.46
C ASP A 169 15.84 -9.98 -10.41
N ILE A 170 15.84 -8.73 -9.99
CA ILE A 170 14.87 -8.20 -9.01
C ILE A 170 13.48 -8.17 -9.64
N ILE A 171 13.35 -7.69 -10.86
CA ILE A 171 12.08 -7.66 -11.58
C ILE A 171 11.53 -9.08 -11.79
N ALA A 172 12.38 -10.03 -12.13
CA ALA A 172 11.98 -11.43 -12.28
C ALA A 172 11.42 -12.04 -10.98
N GLN A 173 11.84 -11.52 -9.82
CA GLN A 173 11.41 -11.98 -8.49
C GLN A 173 10.44 -11.01 -7.81
N GLN A 174 9.81 -10.10 -8.55
CA GLN A 174 8.92 -9.08 -7.97
C GLN A 174 7.73 -9.67 -7.21
N ALA A 175 7.33 -10.89 -7.50
CA ALA A 175 6.28 -11.60 -6.75
C ALA A 175 6.64 -11.84 -5.28
N LEU A 176 7.93 -11.83 -4.92
CA LEU A 176 8.42 -11.94 -3.55
C LEU A 176 8.44 -10.59 -2.82
N LEU A 177 8.09 -9.52 -3.49
CA LEU A 177 8.04 -8.17 -2.95
C LEU A 177 6.61 -7.75 -2.64
N ARG A 178 6.47 -6.85 -1.69
CA ARG A 178 5.22 -6.20 -1.31
C ARG A 178 5.35 -4.68 -1.46
N TYR A 179 4.25 -4.01 -1.71
CA TYR A 179 4.21 -2.56 -1.65
C TYR A 179 3.76 -2.08 -0.26
N PRO A 180 4.15 -0.87 0.16
CA PRO A 180 3.74 -0.33 1.45
C PRO A 180 2.24 0.01 1.47
N ASP A 181 1.68 0.18 2.65
CA ASP A 181 0.31 0.68 2.81
C ASP A 181 0.20 2.14 2.42
N PHE A 182 1.15 2.94 2.88
CA PHE A 182 1.23 4.37 2.55
C PHE A 182 2.66 4.76 2.17
N VAL A 183 2.75 5.71 1.26
CA VAL A 183 3.99 6.40 0.93
C VAL A 183 3.81 7.87 1.26
N VAL A 184 4.71 8.40 2.07
CA VAL A 184 4.75 9.82 2.42
C VAL A 184 5.93 10.46 1.69
N ALA A 185 5.62 11.42 0.83
CA ALA A 185 6.61 12.18 0.09
C ALA A 185 6.51 13.68 0.44
N ARG A 186 7.63 14.37 0.37
CA ARG A 186 7.69 15.81 0.56
C ARG A 186 8.20 16.47 -0.70
N ARG A 187 7.70 17.68 -0.96
CA ARG A 187 8.11 18.46 -2.11
C ARG A 187 9.53 18.99 -1.92
N ARG A 188 10.35 18.77 -2.93
CA ARG A 188 11.70 19.32 -3.03
C ARG A 188 11.86 19.99 -4.39
N GLY A 189 11.70 21.31 -4.41
CA GLY A 189 11.58 22.06 -5.66
C GLY A 189 10.31 21.64 -6.41
N GLN A 190 10.48 21.16 -7.62
CA GLN A 190 9.36 20.66 -8.44
C GLN A 190 9.18 19.13 -8.35
N TRP A 191 9.97 18.44 -7.53
CA TRP A 191 9.97 16.98 -7.39
C TRP A 191 9.41 16.55 -6.05
N TRP A 192 8.82 15.34 -6.03
CA TRP A 192 8.45 14.66 -4.80
C TRP A 192 9.58 13.75 -4.36
N GLN A 193 9.96 13.84 -3.10
CA GLN A 193 10.94 12.94 -2.48
C GLN A 193 10.26 12.08 -1.43
N ILE A 194 10.34 10.76 -1.59
CA ILE A 194 9.81 9.80 -0.61
C ILE A 194 10.61 9.95 0.68
N ARG A 195 9.90 10.14 1.78
CA ARG A 195 10.46 10.28 3.13
C ARG A 195 10.17 9.10 4.01
N GLU A 196 9.00 8.49 3.85
CA GLU A 196 8.54 7.41 4.70
C GLU A 196 7.67 6.46 3.89
N LYS A 197 7.84 5.19 4.17
CA LYS A 197 6.95 4.12 3.68
C LYS A 197 6.39 3.39 4.89
N VAL A 198 5.07 3.32 4.98
CA VAL A 198 4.38 2.70 6.09
C VAL A 198 3.92 1.32 5.67
N PHE A 199 4.48 0.30 6.30
CA PHE A 199 4.06 -1.09 6.16
C PHE A 199 3.27 -1.50 7.39
N ASP A 200 2.40 -2.47 7.23
CA ASP A 200 1.63 -3.06 8.33
C ASP A 200 0.93 -1.98 9.17
N TYR A 201 0.23 -1.10 8.48
CA TYR A 201 -0.48 0.02 9.09
C TYR A 201 -1.52 -0.46 10.10
N GLN A 202 -1.47 0.09 11.30
CA GLN A 202 -2.29 -0.31 12.44
C GLN A 202 -3.32 0.76 12.84
N GLY A 203 -3.86 1.46 11.87
CA GLY A 203 -4.95 2.41 12.11
C GLY A 203 -6.26 1.73 12.48
N ARG A 204 -7.24 2.53 12.86
CA ARG A 204 -8.57 2.04 13.18
C ARG A 204 -9.44 2.03 11.93
N PHE A 205 -10.07 0.91 11.70
CA PHE A 205 -11.00 0.70 10.60
C PHE A 205 -12.38 0.33 11.14
N ARG A 206 -13.38 0.43 10.30
CA ARG A 206 -14.68 -0.16 10.59
C ARG A 206 -14.55 -1.68 10.67
N ARG A 207 -15.41 -2.26 11.46
CA ARG A 207 -15.51 -3.72 11.54
C ARG A 207 -15.95 -4.29 10.19
N ALA A 208 -15.36 -5.40 9.81
CA ALA A 208 -15.69 -6.04 8.55
C ALA A 208 -17.14 -6.50 8.45
N ASP A 209 -17.71 -6.95 9.57
CA ASP A 209 -19.08 -7.40 9.65
C ASP A 209 -20.12 -6.26 9.52
N SER A 210 -19.72 -5.02 9.78
CA SER A 210 -20.56 -3.84 9.59
C SER A 210 -20.60 -3.36 8.13
N LEU A 211 -19.84 -4.01 7.25
CA LEU A 211 -19.79 -3.73 5.82
C LEU A 211 -20.70 -4.68 5.01
N ALA A 212 -21.28 -5.65 5.68
CA ALA A 212 -22.19 -6.61 5.09
C ALA A 212 -23.61 -6.03 4.94
#